data_71c475d4cee96b7b4b08cbb5131d5f08
#
_entry.id   71c475d4cee96b7b4b08cbb5131d5f08
#
_cell.length_a   1.000
_cell.length_b   1.000
_cell.length_c   1.000
_cell.angle_alpha   90.00
_cell.angle_beta   90.00
_cell.angle_gamma   90.00
#
_symmetry.space_group_name_H-M   'P 1'
#
loop_
_entity.id
_entity.type
_entity.pdbx_description
1 polymer ?
#
loop_
_entity_poly.entity_id
_entity_poly.type
_entity_poly.pdbx_seq_one_letter_code
_entity_poly.pdbx_strand_id
1 'polypeptide(L)'
;EIASCLVGSEMCIRDRYIGGFRMEEQLKGLYAALLVPFDENGQVKEEGLKQIAKNAIEVEQLDGLYVNGSSGENFLISKEQKKQIFKVVKEAVGNDVKLIAQVGSLDLNEAIELGKYATNLGYDALSAVTPFYYPFSFEEIKQYYFDIIEATQNKMIIYAIPDLTGVNISINQFEELFDNEKIVGVKYTAPNFFLLERIRKAFPDKLILSGFDEMLVQAVISGVDGAIGSTYNVNGRRARQIYDLAREGKVEEAYKIQHDTNNIIETVLSMGIYPTLKEILKTRGIDGGVPKRPFSPFNEANRKELNQLIETYNL
;
A
#
# COMPACT_ATOMS: atom_id res chain seq x y z
N GLU A 1 -41.78 35.92 8.03
CA GLU A 1 -40.74 35.82 7.00
C GLU A 1 -39.32 35.50 7.52
N ILE A 2 -39.19 34.63 8.53
CA ILE A 2 -37.86 34.17 9.02
C ILE A 2 -37.82 32.61 9.13
N ALA A 3 -38.72 31.92 8.47
CA ALA A 3 -38.79 30.45 8.59
C ALA A 3 -38.28 29.65 7.35
N SER A 4 -37.71 30.32 6.31
CA SER A 4 -37.33 29.62 5.06
C SER A 4 -35.83 29.45 4.81
N CYS A 5 -34.95 29.97 5.69
CA CYS A 5 -33.49 29.90 5.51
C CYS A 5 -32.78 28.78 6.32
N LEU A 6 -33.50 28.04 7.17
CA LEU A 6 -32.89 26.97 7.99
C LEU A 6 -33.05 25.56 7.43
N VAL A 7 -33.89 25.37 6.42
CA VAL A 7 -34.17 24.04 5.83
C VAL A 7 -33.07 23.58 4.86
N GLY A 8 -32.32 24.49 4.28
CA GLY A 8 -31.24 24.15 3.34
C GLY A 8 -29.91 23.67 3.98
N SER A 9 -29.64 24.15 5.21
CA SER A 9 -28.42 23.78 5.93
C SER A 9 -28.52 22.45 6.68
N GLU A 10 -29.73 22.09 7.15
CA GLU A 10 -29.95 20.79 7.81
C GLU A 10 -30.03 19.62 6.83
N MET A 11 -30.46 19.85 5.58
CA MET A 11 -30.48 18.81 4.57
C MET A 11 -29.06 18.46 4.08
N CYS A 12 -28.15 19.46 3.99
CA CYS A 12 -26.74 19.18 3.69
C CYS A 12 -25.98 18.49 4.84
N ILE A 13 -26.43 18.67 6.08
CA ILE A 13 -25.84 17.99 7.25
C ILE A 13 -26.42 16.58 7.42
N ARG A 14 -27.69 16.37 7.04
CA ARG A 14 -28.39 15.08 7.18
C ARG A 14 -27.94 14.05 6.17
N ASP A 15 -27.61 14.46 4.95
CA ASP A 15 -27.06 13.55 3.92
C ASP A 15 -25.60 13.12 4.21
N ARG A 16 -24.89 13.84 5.10
CA ARG A 16 -23.60 13.41 5.65
C ARG A 16 -23.70 12.41 6.81
N TYR A 17 -24.90 12.18 7.36
CA TYR A 17 -25.11 11.35 8.56
C TYR A 17 -26.03 10.12 8.36
N ILE A 18 -26.56 9.90 7.15
CA ILE A 18 -27.35 8.70 6.83
C ILE A 18 -26.46 7.68 6.11
N GLY A 19 -25.63 7.03 6.88
CA GLY A 19 -24.70 5.99 6.44
C GLY A 19 -23.42 5.95 7.25
N GLY A 20 -23.49 6.31 8.47
CA GLY A 20 -22.63 6.28 9.66
C GLY A 20 -21.15 5.83 9.61
N PHE A 21 -20.48 5.77 8.45
CA PHE A 21 -19.02 5.64 8.38
C PHE A 21 -18.51 6.57 7.28
N ARG A 22 -17.58 7.47 7.62
CA ARG A 22 -16.83 8.21 6.60
C ARG A 22 -16.22 7.19 5.65
N MET A 23 -16.27 7.42 4.34
CA MET A 23 -15.78 6.45 3.35
C MET A 23 -14.27 6.13 3.52
N GLU A 24 -13.51 7.05 4.12
CA GLU A 24 -12.09 6.87 4.48
C GLU A 24 -11.90 5.83 5.60
N GLU A 25 -12.85 5.71 6.54
CA GLU A 25 -12.81 4.73 7.62
C GLU A 25 -12.75 3.29 7.09
N GLN A 26 -13.34 3.03 5.94
CA GLN A 26 -13.33 1.72 5.31
C GLN A 26 -11.94 1.30 4.80
N LEU A 27 -11.03 2.27 4.55
CA LEU A 27 -9.68 2.01 4.03
C LEU A 27 -8.62 1.95 5.12
N LYS A 28 -8.96 2.15 6.39
CA LYS A 28 -8.02 1.98 7.51
C LYS A 28 -7.63 0.52 7.67
N GLY A 29 -6.41 0.27 8.09
CA GLY A 29 -5.93 -1.07 8.40
C GLY A 29 -4.58 -1.41 7.78
N LEU A 30 -4.25 -2.69 7.81
CA LEU A 30 -2.98 -3.22 7.33
C LEU A 30 -3.14 -3.93 5.98
N TYR A 31 -2.23 -3.63 5.06
CA TYR A 31 -2.27 -4.13 3.68
C TYR A 31 -0.94 -4.80 3.32
N ALA A 32 -0.99 -5.93 2.63
CA ALA A 32 0.20 -6.40 1.94
C ALA A 32 0.47 -5.50 0.73
N ALA A 33 1.70 -4.95 0.63
CA ALA A 33 2.23 -4.57 -0.66
C ALA A 33 2.48 -5.88 -1.44
N LEU A 34 1.49 -6.30 -2.22
CA LEU A 34 1.37 -7.67 -2.69
C LEU A 34 2.53 -8.07 -3.60
N LEU A 35 3.17 -9.20 -3.27
CA LEU A 35 4.18 -9.82 -4.13
C LEU A 35 3.50 -10.47 -5.34
N VAL A 36 4.19 -10.46 -6.47
CA VAL A 36 3.74 -11.11 -7.70
C VAL A 36 4.74 -12.20 -8.09
N PRO A 37 4.30 -13.45 -8.19
CA PRO A 37 5.16 -14.55 -8.62
C PRO A 37 5.29 -14.56 -10.15
N PHE A 38 6.52 -14.60 -10.64
CA PHE A 38 6.80 -14.76 -12.07
C PHE A 38 7.46 -16.10 -12.34
N ASP A 39 7.30 -16.60 -13.56
CA ASP A 39 8.08 -17.72 -14.07
C ASP A 39 9.44 -17.25 -14.64
N GLU A 40 10.27 -18.18 -15.09
CA GLU A 40 11.61 -17.90 -15.66
C GLU A 40 11.54 -17.06 -16.94
N ASN A 41 10.39 -17.01 -17.62
CA ASN A 41 10.15 -16.18 -18.79
C ASN A 41 9.55 -14.82 -18.43
N GLY A 42 9.36 -14.52 -17.14
CA GLY A 42 8.78 -13.28 -16.63
C GLY A 42 7.27 -13.19 -16.83
N GLN A 43 6.56 -14.31 -16.99
CA GLN A 43 5.11 -14.37 -17.04
C GLN A 43 4.54 -14.50 -15.62
N VAL A 44 3.37 -13.92 -15.38
CA VAL A 44 2.67 -14.00 -14.09
C VAL A 44 2.18 -15.44 -13.87
N LYS A 45 2.52 -16.01 -12.71
CA LYS A 45 2.01 -17.31 -12.25
C LYS A 45 0.69 -17.08 -11.52
N GLU A 46 -0.43 -17.18 -12.24
CA GLU A 46 -1.74 -16.78 -11.72
C GLU A 46 -2.16 -17.56 -10.46
N GLU A 47 -1.94 -18.88 -10.44
CA GLU A 47 -2.30 -19.70 -9.27
C GLU A 47 -1.43 -19.37 -8.06
N GLY A 48 -0.14 -19.11 -8.26
CA GLY A 48 0.74 -18.61 -7.20
C GLY A 48 0.27 -17.25 -6.66
N LEU A 49 -0.13 -16.33 -7.55
CA LEU A 49 -0.65 -15.02 -7.15
C LEU A 49 -1.93 -15.14 -6.33
N LYS A 50 -2.85 -16.03 -6.70
CA LYS A 50 -4.08 -16.32 -5.91
C LYS A 50 -3.73 -16.87 -4.53
N GLN A 51 -2.75 -17.78 -4.45
CA GLN A 51 -2.28 -18.32 -3.17
C GLN A 51 -1.67 -17.23 -2.28
N ILE A 52 -0.82 -16.34 -2.84
CA ILE A 52 -0.22 -15.22 -2.10
C ILE A 52 -1.31 -14.26 -1.59
N ALA A 53 -2.29 -13.90 -2.43
CA ALA A 53 -3.38 -13.02 -2.05
C ALA A 53 -4.22 -13.61 -0.90
N LYS A 54 -4.58 -14.88 -0.98
CA LYS A 54 -5.32 -15.57 0.09
C LYS A 54 -4.50 -15.70 1.37
N ASN A 55 -3.21 -16.06 1.27
CA ASN A 55 -2.33 -16.13 2.43
C ASN A 55 -2.26 -14.80 3.18
N ALA A 56 -2.17 -13.68 2.47
CA ALA A 56 -2.14 -12.36 3.09
C ALA A 56 -3.39 -12.07 3.94
N ILE A 57 -4.55 -12.49 3.50
CA ILE A 57 -5.83 -12.26 4.19
C ILE A 57 -6.09 -13.31 5.27
N GLU A 58 -5.99 -14.59 4.92
CA GLU A 58 -6.43 -15.70 5.78
C GLU A 58 -5.37 -16.07 6.83
N VAL A 59 -4.09 -16.03 6.47
CA VAL A 59 -2.99 -16.43 7.35
C VAL A 59 -2.35 -15.22 8.03
N GLU A 60 -2.00 -14.19 7.25
CA GLU A 60 -1.34 -12.99 7.78
C GLU A 60 -2.31 -11.99 8.42
N GLN A 61 -3.63 -12.22 8.31
CA GLN A 61 -4.70 -11.45 8.97
C GLN A 61 -4.69 -9.95 8.59
N LEU A 62 -4.45 -9.67 7.32
CA LEU A 62 -4.45 -8.30 6.82
C LEU A 62 -5.86 -7.87 6.39
N ASP A 63 -6.11 -6.56 6.43
CA ASP A 63 -7.41 -5.96 6.09
C ASP A 63 -7.59 -5.81 4.59
N GLY A 64 -6.50 -5.84 3.82
CA GLY A 64 -6.58 -5.66 2.39
C GLY A 64 -5.26 -5.87 1.65
N LEU A 65 -5.30 -5.59 0.35
CA LEU A 65 -4.16 -5.76 -0.55
C LEU A 65 -3.88 -4.47 -1.32
N TYR A 66 -2.61 -4.11 -1.39
CA TYR A 66 -2.09 -3.03 -2.23
C TYR A 66 -1.41 -3.65 -3.44
N VAL A 67 -2.06 -3.54 -4.59
CA VAL A 67 -1.74 -4.32 -5.79
C VAL A 67 -0.96 -3.49 -6.80
N ASN A 68 0.04 -4.09 -7.44
CA ASN A 68 0.96 -3.44 -8.38
C ASN A 68 1.78 -2.29 -7.77
N GLY A 69 2.14 -2.40 -6.47
CA GLY A 69 3.13 -1.52 -5.86
C GLY A 69 4.57 -1.91 -6.21
N SER A 70 5.53 -1.30 -5.53
CA SER A 70 6.95 -1.61 -5.70
C SER A 70 7.27 -3.09 -5.43
N SER A 71 6.60 -3.70 -4.44
CA SER A 71 6.74 -5.12 -4.11
C SER A 71 6.18 -6.05 -5.20
N GLY A 72 5.25 -5.57 -6.01
CA GLY A 72 4.75 -6.24 -7.21
C GLY A 72 5.63 -6.03 -8.44
N GLU A 73 6.80 -5.36 -8.26
CA GLU A 73 7.78 -5.10 -9.32
C GLU A 73 7.19 -4.29 -10.49
N ASN A 74 6.31 -3.34 -10.17
CA ASN A 74 5.44 -2.57 -11.05
C ASN A 74 6.14 -2.01 -12.30
N PHE A 75 7.33 -1.39 -12.14
CA PHE A 75 8.02 -0.76 -13.28
C PHE A 75 8.80 -1.73 -14.16
N LEU A 76 8.77 -3.03 -13.86
CA LEU A 76 9.39 -4.09 -14.65
C LEU A 76 8.38 -4.91 -15.46
N ILE A 77 7.09 -4.60 -15.36
CA ILE A 77 6.02 -5.36 -15.99
C ILE A 77 5.21 -4.51 -16.97
N SER A 78 4.65 -5.15 -17.99
CA SER A 78 3.84 -4.48 -19.00
C SER A 78 2.48 -4.06 -18.46
N LYS A 79 1.82 -3.13 -19.15
CA LYS A 79 0.46 -2.71 -18.86
C LYS A 79 -0.52 -3.90 -18.84
N GLU A 80 -0.37 -4.82 -19.77
CA GLU A 80 -1.20 -6.03 -19.88
C GLU A 80 -1.01 -6.94 -18.67
N GLN A 81 0.24 -7.11 -18.21
CA GLN A 81 0.51 -7.87 -16.98
C GLN A 81 -0.08 -7.17 -15.74
N LYS A 82 -0.02 -5.83 -15.67
CA LYS A 82 -0.66 -5.07 -14.58
C LYS A 82 -2.17 -5.31 -14.54
N LYS A 83 -2.85 -5.29 -15.70
CA LYS A 83 -4.28 -5.61 -15.79
C LYS A 83 -4.58 -7.06 -15.41
N GLN A 84 -3.78 -8.00 -15.88
CA GLN A 84 -3.90 -9.41 -15.50
C GLN A 84 -3.81 -9.58 -13.98
N ILE A 85 -2.83 -8.94 -13.33
CA ILE A 85 -2.66 -8.98 -11.87
C ILE A 85 -3.88 -8.43 -11.16
N PHE A 86 -4.40 -7.26 -11.56
CA PHE A 86 -5.62 -6.70 -10.97
C PHE A 86 -6.80 -7.66 -11.06
N LYS A 87 -7.01 -8.28 -12.21
CA LYS A 87 -8.09 -9.25 -12.43
C LYS A 87 -7.94 -10.48 -11.55
N VAL A 88 -6.75 -11.13 -11.58
CA VAL A 88 -6.48 -12.36 -10.83
C VAL A 88 -6.63 -12.14 -9.32
N VAL A 89 -6.13 -11.03 -8.80
CA VAL A 89 -6.28 -10.70 -7.37
C VAL A 89 -7.76 -10.50 -7.01
N LYS A 90 -8.52 -9.76 -7.82
CA LYS A 90 -9.96 -9.54 -7.58
C LYS A 90 -10.74 -10.86 -7.59
N GLU A 91 -10.44 -11.74 -8.53
CA GLU A 91 -11.04 -13.07 -8.61
C GLU A 91 -10.68 -13.94 -7.40
N ALA A 92 -9.45 -13.80 -6.86
CA ALA A 92 -9.00 -14.61 -5.74
C ALA A 92 -9.66 -14.26 -4.40
N VAL A 93 -9.90 -12.96 -4.14
CA VAL A 93 -10.35 -12.48 -2.82
C VAL A 93 -11.79 -11.91 -2.81
N GLY A 94 -12.40 -11.74 -3.98
CA GLY A 94 -13.79 -11.30 -4.08
C GLY A 94 -14.02 -9.84 -3.70
N ASN A 95 -15.18 -9.56 -3.08
CA ASN A 95 -15.61 -8.21 -2.73
C ASN A 95 -15.44 -7.86 -1.24
N ASP A 96 -15.13 -8.84 -0.40
CA ASP A 96 -15.08 -8.66 1.05
C ASP A 96 -13.70 -8.15 1.53
N VAL A 97 -12.69 -8.17 0.66
CA VAL A 97 -11.33 -7.70 0.93
C VAL A 97 -11.12 -6.34 0.29
N LYS A 98 -10.55 -5.42 1.05
CA LYS A 98 -10.21 -4.07 0.57
C LYS A 98 -9.07 -4.12 -0.44
N LEU A 99 -9.26 -3.51 -1.59
CA LEU A 99 -8.29 -3.50 -2.68
C LEU A 99 -7.90 -2.08 -3.08
N ILE A 100 -6.62 -1.79 -3.01
CA ILE A 100 -6.03 -0.54 -3.48
C ILE A 100 -5.16 -0.86 -4.72
N ALA A 101 -5.47 -0.24 -5.84
CA ALA A 101 -4.72 -0.41 -7.09
C ALA A 101 -3.67 0.67 -7.26
N GLN A 102 -2.39 0.31 -7.26
CA GLN A 102 -1.34 1.24 -7.68
C GLN A 102 -1.34 1.31 -9.21
N VAL A 103 -1.68 2.49 -9.75
CA VAL A 103 -1.82 2.73 -11.19
C VAL A 103 -0.78 3.70 -11.74
N GLY A 104 0.05 4.28 -10.86
CA GLY A 104 1.07 5.26 -11.25
C GLY A 104 2.01 4.73 -12.32
N SER A 105 2.18 5.51 -13.36
CA SER A 105 3.08 5.28 -14.49
C SER A 105 3.67 6.62 -14.94
N LEU A 106 4.83 6.59 -15.60
CA LEU A 106 5.40 7.77 -16.27
C LEU A 106 4.57 8.17 -17.50
N ASP A 107 3.87 7.23 -18.11
CA ASP A 107 2.87 7.51 -19.14
C ASP A 107 1.51 7.75 -18.47
N LEU A 108 1.04 9.01 -18.50
CA LEU A 108 -0.26 9.40 -17.95
C LEU A 108 -1.41 8.61 -18.58
N ASN A 109 -1.35 8.31 -19.88
CA ASN A 109 -2.40 7.54 -20.55
C ASN A 109 -2.45 6.10 -20.03
N GLU A 110 -1.30 5.48 -19.76
CA GLU A 110 -1.25 4.18 -19.10
C GLU A 110 -1.85 4.24 -17.69
N ALA A 111 -1.50 5.25 -16.90
CA ALA A 111 -2.04 5.42 -15.55
C ALA A 111 -3.57 5.57 -15.55
N ILE A 112 -4.13 6.36 -16.49
CA ILE A 112 -5.57 6.53 -16.67
C ILE A 112 -6.23 5.21 -17.11
N GLU A 113 -5.65 4.49 -18.05
CA GLU A 113 -6.19 3.23 -18.55
C GLU A 113 -6.22 2.16 -17.44
N LEU A 114 -5.14 2.05 -16.68
CA LEU A 114 -5.07 1.16 -15.51
C LEU A 114 -6.07 1.56 -14.43
N GLY A 115 -6.22 2.87 -14.18
CA GLY A 115 -7.18 3.40 -13.22
C GLY A 115 -8.62 3.06 -13.59
N LYS A 116 -9.00 3.25 -14.85
CA LYS A 116 -10.33 2.85 -15.36
C LYS A 116 -10.54 1.35 -15.22
N TYR A 117 -9.53 0.55 -15.58
CA TYR A 117 -9.63 -0.89 -15.51
C TYR A 117 -9.82 -1.37 -14.06
N ALA A 118 -9.01 -0.91 -13.12
CA ALA A 118 -9.14 -1.25 -11.71
C ALA A 118 -10.48 -0.79 -11.11
N THR A 119 -10.94 0.41 -11.46
CA THR A 119 -12.25 0.93 -11.05
C THR A 119 -13.39 0.04 -11.54
N ASN A 120 -13.36 -0.38 -12.80
CA ASN A 120 -14.37 -1.27 -13.37
C ASN A 120 -14.36 -2.68 -12.73
N LEU A 121 -13.21 -3.13 -12.23
CA LEU A 121 -13.12 -4.37 -11.45
C LEU A 121 -13.65 -4.23 -10.02
N GLY A 122 -13.96 -3.01 -9.56
CA GLY A 122 -14.44 -2.75 -8.21
C GLY A 122 -13.33 -2.67 -7.17
N TYR A 123 -12.16 -2.13 -7.51
CA TYR A 123 -11.16 -1.73 -6.53
C TYR A 123 -11.65 -0.53 -5.72
N ASP A 124 -11.43 -0.54 -4.41
CA ASP A 124 -11.98 0.45 -3.47
C ASP A 124 -11.34 1.83 -3.60
N ALA A 125 -10.07 1.86 -3.99
CA ALA A 125 -9.31 3.08 -4.25
C ALA A 125 -8.19 2.83 -5.26
N LEU A 126 -7.77 3.92 -5.90
CA LEU A 126 -6.54 3.99 -6.67
C LEU A 126 -5.42 4.59 -5.82
N SER A 127 -4.20 4.23 -6.13
CA SER A 127 -3.00 4.91 -5.64
C SER A 127 -2.08 5.17 -6.82
N ALA A 128 -1.35 6.27 -6.79
CA ALA A 128 -0.34 6.55 -7.80
C ALA A 128 0.92 7.08 -7.14
N VAL A 129 2.05 6.44 -7.45
CA VAL A 129 3.36 7.01 -7.12
C VAL A 129 3.52 8.32 -7.86
N THR A 130 4.14 9.32 -7.22
CA THR A 130 4.44 10.58 -7.90
C THR A 130 5.26 10.32 -9.17
N PRO A 131 4.97 10.97 -10.29
CA PRO A 131 5.81 10.85 -11.48
C PRO A 131 7.25 11.25 -11.14
N PHE A 132 8.21 10.52 -11.67
CA PHE A 132 9.62 10.60 -11.30
C PHE A 132 10.51 10.53 -12.53
N TYR A 133 11.83 10.47 -12.35
CA TYR A 133 12.88 10.46 -13.36
C TYR A 133 13.12 11.86 -13.97
N TYR A 134 12.07 12.55 -14.46
CA TYR A 134 12.19 13.92 -14.91
C TYR A 134 11.89 14.90 -13.77
N PRO A 135 12.49 16.09 -13.76
CA PRO A 135 12.27 17.10 -12.71
C PRO A 135 10.93 17.84 -12.92
N PHE A 136 9.84 17.11 -12.76
CA PHE A 136 8.49 17.69 -12.86
C PHE A 136 8.28 18.78 -11.80
N SER A 137 7.64 19.86 -12.19
CA SER A 137 7.15 20.87 -11.27
C SER A 137 5.99 20.32 -10.40
N PHE A 138 5.74 20.98 -9.28
CA PHE A 138 4.61 20.59 -8.44
C PHE A 138 3.27 20.70 -9.19
N GLU A 139 3.10 21.72 -10.02
CA GLU A 139 1.88 21.88 -10.83
C GLU A 139 1.67 20.71 -11.81
N GLU A 140 2.73 20.21 -12.42
CA GLU A 140 2.67 19.02 -13.29
C GLU A 140 2.31 17.76 -12.50
N ILE A 141 2.87 17.60 -11.29
CA ILE A 141 2.53 16.49 -10.38
C ILE A 141 1.07 16.58 -9.93
N LYS A 142 0.60 17.76 -9.54
CA LYS A 142 -0.78 18.01 -9.14
C LYS A 142 -1.75 17.70 -10.29
N GLN A 143 -1.46 18.20 -11.50
CA GLN A 143 -2.27 17.95 -12.67
C GLN A 143 -2.31 16.46 -13.04
N TYR A 144 -1.20 15.74 -12.91
CA TYR A 144 -1.15 14.29 -13.12
C TYR A 144 -2.19 13.55 -12.24
N TYR A 145 -2.29 13.86 -10.95
CA TYR A 145 -3.31 13.26 -10.09
C TYR A 145 -4.72 13.66 -10.49
N PHE A 146 -4.93 14.94 -10.83
CA PHE A 146 -6.24 15.44 -11.19
C PHE A 146 -6.76 14.83 -12.50
N ASP A 147 -5.90 14.64 -13.50
CA ASP A 147 -6.26 13.99 -14.76
C ASP A 147 -6.68 12.52 -14.54
N ILE A 148 -5.97 11.78 -13.69
CA ILE A 148 -6.35 10.39 -13.35
C ILE A 148 -7.70 10.37 -12.62
N ILE A 149 -7.92 11.27 -11.67
CA ILE A 149 -9.17 11.37 -10.92
C ILE A 149 -10.33 11.73 -11.82
N GLU A 150 -10.17 12.73 -12.69
CA GLU A 150 -11.20 13.14 -13.64
C GLU A 150 -11.62 11.99 -14.55
N ALA A 151 -10.65 11.24 -15.05
CA ALA A 151 -10.89 10.13 -15.95
C ALA A 151 -11.52 8.90 -15.29
N THR A 152 -11.28 8.67 -14.00
CA THR A 152 -11.67 7.44 -13.28
C THR A 152 -12.81 7.62 -12.29
N GLN A 153 -12.98 8.82 -11.77
CA GLN A 153 -13.95 9.18 -10.72
C GLN A 153 -13.82 8.33 -9.45
N ASN A 154 -12.70 7.64 -9.25
CA ASN A 154 -12.41 6.85 -8.06
C ASN A 154 -11.62 7.67 -7.02
N LYS A 155 -11.54 7.16 -5.79
CA LYS A 155 -10.69 7.71 -4.73
C LYS A 155 -9.22 7.54 -5.09
N MET A 156 -8.40 8.54 -4.74
CA MET A 156 -6.96 8.53 -4.99
C MET A 156 -6.18 8.62 -3.67
N ILE A 157 -5.18 7.76 -3.53
CA ILE A 157 -4.18 7.81 -2.47
C ILE A 157 -2.84 8.19 -3.09
N ILE A 158 -2.27 9.30 -2.66
CA ILE A 158 -0.93 9.72 -3.12
C ILE A 158 0.10 8.70 -2.61
N TYR A 159 0.96 8.21 -3.48
CA TYR A 159 2.08 7.37 -3.03
C TYR A 159 3.35 8.23 -2.97
N ALA A 160 3.67 8.72 -1.78
CA ALA A 160 4.87 9.50 -1.50
C ALA A 160 6.02 8.58 -1.05
N ILE A 161 7.03 8.45 -1.89
CA ILE A 161 8.26 7.67 -1.64
C ILE A 161 9.48 8.43 -2.16
N PRO A 162 9.90 9.50 -1.45
CA PRO A 162 10.93 10.42 -1.92
C PRO A 162 12.28 9.75 -2.19
N ASP A 163 12.64 8.72 -1.43
CA ASP A 163 13.91 8.02 -1.61
C ASP A 163 14.04 7.34 -2.98
N LEU A 164 12.93 6.93 -3.60
CA LEU A 164 12.93 6.31 -4.93
C LEU A 164 12.55 7.29 -6.04
N THR A 165 11.73 8.29 -5.74
CA THR A 165 11.22 9.22 -6.75
C THR A 165 12.02 10.52 -6.84
N GLY A 166 12.74 10.88 -5.77
CA GLY A 166 13.36 12.20 -5.62
C GLY A 166 12.34 13.33 -5.38
N VAL A 167 11.05 13.02 -5.30
CA VAL A 167 9.97 14.00 -5.15
C VAL A 167 9.62 14.17 -3.67
N ASN A 168 9.87 15.37 -3.15
CA ASN A 168 9.48 15.75 -1.79
C ASN A 168 8.28 16.69 -1.86
N ILE A 169 7.18 16.30 -1.24
CA ILE A 169 5.95 17.10 -1.16
C ILE A 169 5.94 17.81 0.19
N SER A 170 5.85 19.14 0.18
CA SER A 170 5.73 19.96 1.39
C SER A 170 4.30 19.93 1.95
N ILE A 171 4.15 20.41 3.19
CA ILE A 171 2.83 20.49 3.83
C ILE A 171 1.85 21.36 3.04
N ASN A 172 2.29 22.48 2.48
CA ASN A 172 1.44 23.35 1.66
C ASN A 172 1.03 22.67 0.34
N GLN A 173 1.93 21.88 -0.24
CA GLN A 173 1.63 21.11 -1.45
C GLN A 173 0.65 19.96 -1.15
N PHE A 174 0.74 19.34 0.03
CA PHE A 174 -0.30 18.40 0.48
C PHE A 174 -1.65 19.08 0.64
N GLU A 175 -1.69 20.31 1.17
CA GLU A 175 -2.93 21.10 1.26
C GLU A 175 -3.59 21.27 -0.11
N GLU A 176 -2.82 21.74 -1.11
CA GLU A 176 -3.33 21.92 -2.48
C GLU A 176 -3.82 20.61 -3.13
N LEU A 177 -3.15 19.48 -2.85
CA LEU A 177 -3.58 18.17 -3.33
C LEU A 177 -4.87 17.72 -2.64
N PHE A 178 -4.97 17.92 -1.33
CA PHE A 178 -6.11 17.51 -0.52
C PHE A 178 -7.35 18.39 -0.69
N ASP A 179 -7.24 19.55 -1.34
CA ASP A 179 -8.38 20.35 -1.81
C ASP A 179 -9.26 19.58 -2.80
N ASN A 180 -8.69 18.61 -3.51
CA ASN A 180 -9.49 17.68 -4.30
C ASN A 180 -10.07 16.59 -3.37
N GLU A 181 -11.40 16.58 -3.20
CA GLU A 181 -12.10 15.65 -2.31
C GLU A 181 -11.87 14.17 -2.65
N LYS A 182 -11.54 13.86 -3.91
CA LYS A 182 -11.22 12.50 -4.34
C LYS A 182 -9.82 12.04 -3.88
N ILE A 183 -8.93 12.95 -3.50
CA ILE A 183 -7.66 12.59 -2.85
C ILE A 183 -7.95 12.35 -1.38
N VAL A 184 -8.15 11.08 -1.04
CA VAL A 184 -8.58 10.66 0.30
C VAL A 184 -7.44 10.50 1.29
N GLY A 185 -6.19 10.44 0.82
CA GLY A 185 -5.06 10.28 1.72
C GLY A 185 -3.71 10.08 1.03
N VAL A 186 -2.76 9.61 1.82
CA VAL A 186 -1.38 9.36 1.40
C VAL A 186 -0.86 8.02 1.93
N LYS A 187 -0.19 7.26 1.08
CA LYS A 187 0.77 6.24 1.48
C LYS A 187 2.11 6.92 1.68
N TYR A 188 2.52 7.09 2.93
CA TYR A 188 3.72 7.82 3.31
C TYR A 188 4.87 6.86 3.57
N THR A 189 5.84 6.84 2.66
CA THR A 189 7.02 5.96 2.71
C THR A 189 8.28 6.82 2.80
N ALA A 190 8.51 7.39 3.97
CA ALA A 190 9.67 8.24 4.26
C ALA A 190 10.00 8.24 5.75
N PRO A 191 11.29 8.41 6.14
CA PRO A 191 11.70 8.44 7.54
C PRO A 191 11.44 9.79 8.23
N ASN A 192 10.93 10.78 7.51
CA ASN A 192 10.65 12.11 8.06
C ASN A 192 9.35 12.12 8.89
N PHE A 193 9.43 11.66 10.13
CA PHE A 193 8.30 11.62 11.06
C PHE A 193 7.84 12.99 11.53
N PHE A 194 8.69 14.00 11.46
CA PHE A 194 8.25 15.38 11.69
C PHE A 194 7.21 15.81 10.64
N LEU A 195 7.47 15.55 9.35
CA LEU A 195 6.49 15.86 8.31
C LEU A 195 5.24 15.00 8.46
N LEU A 196 5.36 13.71 8.80
CA LEU A 196 4.23 12.82 9.03
C LEU A 196 3.30 13.36 10.11
N GLU A 197 3.86 13.81 11.24
CA GLU A 197 3.08 14.44 12.33
C GLU A 197 2.42 15.73 11.88
N ARG A 198 3.11 16.56 11.08
CA ARG A 198 2.53 17.79 10.53
C ARG A 198 1.36 17.49 9.58
N ILE A 199 1.46 16.47 8.74
CA ILE A 199 0.37 16.04 7.85
C ILE A 199 -0.82 15.60 8.70
N ARG A 200 -0.62 14.74 9.71
CA ARG A 200 -1.72 14.31 10.60
C ARG A 200 -2.37 15.49 11.32
N LYS A 201 -1.57 16.44 11.83
CA LYS A 201 -2.09 17.61 12.53
C LYS A 201 -2.90 18.54 11.62
N ALA A 202 -2.42 18.76 10.40
CA ALA A 202 -3.09 19.67 9.45
C ALA A 202 -4.33 19.02 8.81
N PHE A 203 -4.30 17.72 8.57
CA PHE A 203 -5.35 16.98 7.85
C PHE A 203 -5.86 15.78 8.67
N PRO A 204 -6.58 16.03 9.77
CA PRO A 204 -7.01 14.99 10.70
C PRO A 204 -7.97 13.97 10.07
N ASP A 205 -8.68 14.37 9.02
CA ASP A 205 -9.68 13.54 8.33
C ASP A 205 -9.12 12.77 7.12
N LYS A 206 -7.88 13.02 6.71
CA LYS A 206 -7.26 12.31 5.59
C LYS A 206 -6.62 11.01 6.04
N LEU A 207 -6.73 9.99 5.20
CA LEU A 207 -6.12 8.68 5.43
C LEU A 207 -4.59 8.77 5.32
N ILE A 208 -3.89 8.28 6.33
CA ILE A 208 -2.43 8.17 6.29
C ILE A 208 -2.06 6.71 6.51
N LEU A 209 -1.43 6.09 5.50
CA LEU A 209 -0.92 4.73 5.54
C LEU A 209 0.61 4.76 5.53
N SER A 210 1.25 4.18 6.54
CA SER A 210 2.71 4.07 6.58
C SER A 210 3.23 3.07 5.55
N GLY A 211 4.35 3.36 4.93
CA GLY A 211 5.00 2.45 3.98
C GLY A 211 6.31 1.84 4.50
N PHE A 212 6.69 2.10 5.75
CA PHE A 212 7.91 1.55 6.36
C PHE A 212 7.59 0.53 7.45
N ASP A 213 7.80 -0.75 7.14
CA ASP A 213 7.55 -1.89 8.04
C ASP A 213 8.43 -1.82 9.28
N GLU A 214 9.68 -1.38 9.11
CA GLU A 214 10.69 -1.24 10.15
C GLU A 214 10.41 -0.13 11.16
N MET A 215 9.44 0.73 10.89
CA MET A 215 9.08 1.89 11.71
C MET A 215 7.58 1.93 12.06
N LEU A 216 6.93 0.76 12.12
CA LEU A 216 5.47 0.70 12.32
C LEU A 216 5.04 1.26 13.68
N VAL A 217 5.77 0.97 14.76
CA VAL A 217 5.45 1.55 16.09
C VAL A 217 5.47 3.06 16.05
N GLN A 218 6.54 3.65 15.50
CA GLN A 218 6.69 5.11 15.39
C GLN A 218 5.55 5.72 14.54
N ALA A 219 5.20 5.05 13.44
CA ALA A 219 4.13 5.50 12.56
C ALA A 219 2.78 5.51 13.30
N VAL A 220 2.45 4.44 14.03
CA VAL A 220 1.19 4.34 14.79
C VAL A 220 1.11 5.41 15.86
N ILE A 221 2.19 5.64 16.61
CA ILE A 221 2.25 6.70 17.63
C ILE A 221 2.09 8.09 16.99
N SER A 222 2.60 8.28 15.77
CA SER A 222 2.43 9.52 15.00
C SER A 222 1.04 9.69 14.40
N GLY A 223 0.14 8.70 14.57
CA GLY A 223 -1.26 8.82 14.23
C GLY A 223 -1.64 8.33 12.83
N VAL A 224 -0.91 7.37 12.24
CA VAL A 224 -1.34 6.74 10.99
C VAL A 224 -2.59 5.88 11.19
N ASP A 225 -3.38 5.73 10.13
CA ASP A 225 -4.61 4.94 10.11
C ASP A 225 -4.37 3.47 9.74
N GLY A 226 -3.16 3.15 9.35
CA GLY A 226 -2.75 1.81 8.96
C GLY A 226 -1.38 1.82 8.29
N ALA A 227 -1.07 0.72 7.62
CA ALA A 227 0.21 0.57 6.93
C ALA A 227 0.10 -0.36 5.71
N ILE A 228 1.02 -0.19 4.78
CA ILE A 228 1.17 -1.01 3.57
C ILE A 228 2.61 -1.51 3.54
N GLY A 229 2.82 -2.80 3.77
CA GLY A 229 4.15 -3.36 3.95
C GLY A 229 4.50 -4.51 3.03
N SER A 230 5.74 -4.55 2.57
CA SER A 230 6.28 -5.63 1.74
C SER A 230 6.45 -6.92 2.55
N THR A 231 6.97 -6.81 3.78
CA THR A 231 7.18 -7.96 4.64
C THR A 231 5.89 -8.53 5.19
N TYR A 232 4.78 -7.80 5.12
CA TYR A 232 3.48 -8.28 5.56
C TYR A 232 2.96 -9.46 4.74
N ASN A 233 3.51 -9.73 3.57
CA ASN A 233 3.23 -10.96 2.82
C ASN A 233 3.61 -12.23 3.59
N VAL A 234 4.54 -12.15 4.56
CA VAL A 234 5.04 -13.27 5.36
C VAL A 234 5.12 -12.99 6.87
N ASN A 235 4.89 -11.75 7.29
CA ASN A 235 5.02 -11.28 8.67
C ASN A 235 3.85 -10.38 9.11
N GLY A 236 2.71 -10.50 8.46
CA GLY A 236 1.53 -9.65 8.69
C GLY A 236 0.96 -9.80 10.10
N ARG A 237 0.97 -11.01 10.67
CA ARG A 237 0.50 -11.25 12.05
C ARG A 237 1.29 -10.46 13.09
N ARG A 238 2.62 -10.32 12.92
CA ARG A 238 3.42 -9.47 13.82
C ARG A 238 3.11 -7.99 13.60
N ALA A 239 2.93 -7.57 12.35
CA ALA A 239 2.49 -6.21 12.05
C ALA A 239 1.16 -5.89 12.72
N ARG A 240 0.19 -6.83 12.69
CA ARG A 240 -1.08 -6.72 13.40
C ARG A 240 -0.88 -6.53 14.90
N GLN A 241 -0.07 -7.36 15.54
CA GLN A 241 0.22 -7.25 16.97
C GLN A 241 0.88 -5.91 17.32
N ILE A 242 1.87 -5.47 16.53
CA ILE A 242 2.52 -4.17 16.72
C ILE A 242 1.49 -3.04 16.62
N TYR A 243 0.67 -3.06 15.58
CA TYR A 243 -0.33 -2.04 15.31
C TYR A 243 -1.35 -1.93 16.45
N ASP A 244 -1.90 -3.06 16.90
CA ASP A 244 -2.91 -3.11 17.95
C ASP A 244 -2.32 -2.65 19.29
N LEU A 245 -1.17 -3.19 19.71
CA LEU A 245 -0.50 -2.81 20.95
C LEU A 245 -0.12 -1.33 20.99
N ALA A 246 0.43 -0.80 19.90
CA ALA A 246 0.80 0.60 19.84
C ALA A 246 -0.43 1.52 19.89
N ARG A 247 -1.55 1.14 19.30
CA ARG A 247 -2.83 1.86 19.39
C ARG A 247 -3.42 1.82 20.80
N GLU A 248 -3.21 0.74 21.53
CA GLU A 248 -3.61 0.60 22.94
C GLU A 248 -2.69 1.37 23.90
N GLY A 249 -1.63 2.00 23.41
CA GLY A 249 -0.62 2.68 24.22
C GLY A 249 0.41 1.76 24.88
N LYS A 250 0.40 0.47 24.55
CA LYS A 250 1.36 -0.55 25.03
C LYS A 250 2.66 -0.53 24.23
N VAL A 251 3.30 0.64 24.23
CA VAL A 251 4.43 0.96 23.35
C VAL A 251 5.64 0.04 23.57
N GLU A 252 5.97 -0.28 24.83
CA GLU A 252 7.10 -1.15 25.15
C GLU A 252 6.87 -2.59 24.65
N GLU A 253 5.64 -3.09 24.74
CA GLU A 253 5.26 -4.40 24.24
C GLU A 253 5.32 -4.43 22.70
N ALA A 254 4.80 -3.37 22.06
CA ALA A 254 4.89 -3.21 20.62
C ALA A 254 6.34 -3.19 20.12
N TYR A 255 7.23 -2.48 20.81
CA TYR A 255 8.65 -2.43 20.45
C TYR A 255 9.38 -3.76 20.59
N LYS A 256 9.02 -4.63 21.52
CA LYS A 256 9.60 -5.98 21.59
C LYS A 256 9.37 -6.76 20.30
N ILE A 257 8.13 -6.68 19.77
CA ILE A 257 7.78 -7.34 18.50
C ILE A 257 8.41 -6.62 17.30
N GLN A 258 8.49 -5.28 17.36
CA GLN A 258 9.16 -4.49 16.31
C GLN A 258 10.66 -4.83 16.22
N HIS A 259 11.34 -5.07 17.32
CA HIS A 259 12.76 -5.48 17.31
C HIS A 259 12.95 -6.82 16.59
N ASP A 260 12.08 -7.81 16.85
CA ASP A 260 12.10 -9.09 16.13
C ASP A 260 11.79 -8.89 14.64
N THR A 261 10.80 -8.04 14.34
CA THR A 261 10.45 -7.67 12.95
C THR A 261 11.63 -7.01 12.25
N ASN A 262 12.36 -6.13 12.92
CA ASN A 262 13.51 -5.45 12.34
C ASN A 262 14.70 -6.41 12.11
N ASN A 263 14.91 -7.38 12.97
CA ASN A 263 15.89 -8.45 12.72
C ASN A 263 15.53 -9.26 11.46
N ILE A 264 14.24 -9.57 11.28
CA ILE A 264 13.75 -10.23 10.06
C ILE A 264 14.01 -9.34 8.83
N ILE A 265 13.64 -8.07 8.91
CA ILE A 265 13.80 -7.11 7.80
C ILE A 265 15.27 -6.96 7.41
N GLU A 266 16.18 -6.76 8.40
CA GLU A 266 17.62 -6.60 8.15
C GLU A 266 18.17 -7.83 7.41
N THR A 267 17.83 -9.03 7.88
CA THR A 267 18.26 -10.28 7.26
C THR A 267 17.69 -10.43 5.84
N VAL A 268 16.40 -10.17 5.64
CA VAL A 268 15.75 -10.22 4.33
C VAL A 268 16.36 -9.22 3.35
N LEU A 269 16.65 -8.00 3.81
CA LEU A 269 17.30 -6.97 2.98
C LEU A 269 18.72 -7.37 2.56
N SER A 270 19.49 -8.00 3.46
CA SER A 270 20.85 -8.46 3.15
C SER A 270 20.90 -9.52 2.05
N MET A 271 19.83 -10.31 1.92
CA MET A 271 19.68 -11.36 0.90
C MET A 271 18.96 -10.90 -0.38
N GLY A 272 18.43 -9.68 -0.39
CA GLY A 272 17.53 -9.15 -1.42
C GLY A 272 16.06 -9.39 -1.08
N ILE A 273 15.30 -8.30 -0.93
CA ILE A 273 13.95 -8.34 -0.36
C ILE A 273 12.99 -9.23 -1.15
N TYR A 274 12.81 -9.00 -2.44
CA TYR A 274 11.78 -9.71 -3.21
C TYR A 274 12.08 -11.20 -3.40
N PRO A 275 13.28 -11.63 -3.82
CA PRO A 275 13.59 -13.05 -3.93
C PRO A 275 13.48 -13.76 -2.59
N THR A 276 13.90 -13.15 -1.48
CA THR A 276 13.86 -13.77 -0.15
C THR A 276 12.43 -13.94 0.35
N LEU A 277 11.57 -12.93 0.23
CA LEU A 277 10.16 -13.06 0.61
C LEU A 277 9.44 -14.14 -0.21
N LYS A 278 9.74 -14.26 -1.51
CA LYS A 278 9.20 -15.32 -2.37
C LYS A 278 9.67 -16.71 -1.92
N GLU A 279 10.91 -16.85 -1.49
CA GLU A 279 11.42 -18.11 -0.93
C GLU A 279 10.75 -18.48 0.41
N ILE A 280 10.48 -17.51 1.29
CA ILE A 280 9.72 -17.76 2.52
C ILE A 280 8.32 -18.30 2.17
N LEU A 281 7.63 -17.72 1.19
CA LEU A 281 6.33 -18.23 0.74
C LEU A 281 6.41 -19.67 0.23
N LYS A 282 7.48 -20.01 -0.51
CA LYS A 282 7.68 -21.39 -1.01
C LYS A 282 7.81 -22.42 0.12
N THR A 283 8.43 -22.05 1.24
CA THR A 283 8.53 -22.97 2.40
C THR A 283 7.17 -23.26 3.03
N ARG A 284 6.18 -22.41 2.77
CA ARG A 284 4.78 -22.61 3.19
C ARG A 284 3.92 -23.34 2.16
N GLY A 285 4.53 -23.84 1.09
CA GLY A 285 3.83 -24.50 -0.01
C GLY A 285 3.11 -23.53 -0.97
N ILE A 286 3.44 -22.23 -0.92
CA ILE A 286 2.90 -21.21 -1.80
C ILE A 286 3.87 -20.97 -2.96
N ASP A 287 3.37 -20.97 -4.18
CA ASP A 287 4.21 -20.74 -5.36
C ASP A 287 4.61 -19.27 -5.48
N GLY A 288 5.71 -18.91 -4.82
CA GLY A 288 6.27 -17.53 -4.84
C GLY A 288 6.92 -17.13 -6.16
N GLY A 289 7.15 -18.08 -7.09
CA GLY A 289 7.84 -17.80 -8.36
C GLY A 289 9.26 -17.28 -8.18
N VAL A 290 9.71 -16.49 -9.16
CA VAL A 290 10.99 -15.77 -9.13
C VAL A 290 10.73 -14.27 -9.32
N PRO A 291 11.68 -13.39 -8.96
CA PRO A 291 11.54 -11.97 -9.26
C PRO A 291 11.76 -11.73 -10.76
N LYS A 292 11.20 -10.64 -11.26
CA LYS A 292 11.38 -10.19 -12.64
C LYS A 292 12.78 -9.60 -12.83
N ARG A 293 13.45 -9.93 -13.93
CA ARG A 293 14.72 -9.30 -14.29
C ARG A 293 14.54 -7.79 -14.46
N PRO A 294 15.53 -6.96 -14.07
CA PRO A 294 16.91 -7.31 -13.73
C PRO A 294 17.18 -7.77 -12.29
N PHE A 295 16.14 -7.94 -11.45
CA PHE A 295 16.37 -8.54 -10.14
C PHE A 295 16.92 -9.96 -10.29
N SER A 296 17.90 -10.29 -9.45
CA SER A 296 18.44 -11.64 -9.37
C SER A 296 17.48 -12.56 -8.62
N PRO A 297 17.40 -13.85 -9.00
CA PRO A 297 16.73 -14.84 -8.18
C PRO A 297 17.43 -15.00 -6.82
N PHE A 298 16.78 -15.69 -5.90
CA PHE A 298 17.37 -15.96 -4.59
C PHE A 298 18.72 -16.68 -4.73
N ASN A 299 19.71 -16.23 -3.96
CA ASN A 299 21.03 -16.84 -3.94
C ASN A 299 21.04 -18.04 -2.99
N GLU A 300 21.20 -19.26 -3.52
CA GLU A 300 21.23 -20.48 -2.74
C GLU A 300 22.35 -20.53 -1.69
N ALA A 301 23.40 -19.74 -1.80
CA ALA A 301 24.41 -19.58 -0.74
C ALA A 301 23.79 -19.08 0.58
N ASN A 302 22.69 -18.36 0.52
CA ASN A 302 21.96 -17.83 1.69
C ASN A 302 20.93 -18.82 2.27
N ARG A 303 20.75 -20.00 1.68
CA ARG A 303 19.70 -20.97 2.09
C ARG A 303 19.76 -21.33 3.57
N LYS A 304 20.96 -21.55 4.10
CA LYS A 304 21.14 -21.92 5.50
C LYS A 304 20.69 -20.80 6.45
N GLU A 305 21.05 -19.57 6.12
CA GLU A 305 20.68 -18.40 6.91
C GLU A 305 19.17 -18.13 6.83
N LEU A 306 18.58 -18.27 5.64
CA LEU A 306 17.13 -18.17 5.45
C LEU A 306 16.37 -19.21 6.28
N ASN A 307 16.82 -20.47 6.27
CA ASN A 307 16.17 -21.53 7.05
C ASN A 307 16.26 -21.24 8.55
N GLN A 308 17.40 -20.73 9.02
CA GLN A 308 17.56 -20.33 10.41
C GLN A 308 16.65 -19.17 10.78
N LEU A 309 16.49 -18.19 9.91
CA LEU A 309 15.55 -17.06 10.09
C LEU A 309 14.11 -17.57 10.23
N ILE A 310 13.69 -18.45 9.31
CA ILE A 310 12.33 -19.02 9.29
C ILE A 310 12.07 -19.81 10.59
N GLU A 311 13.02 -20.64 11.03
CA GLU A 311 12.92 -21.43 12.27
C GLU A 311 12.86 -20.51 13.49
N THR A 312 13.76 -19.51 13.57
CA THR A 312 13.87 -18.60 14.73
C THR A 312 12.60 -17.79 14.95
N TYR A 313 12.00 -17.28 13.86
CA TYR A 313 10.85 -16.40 13.94
C TYR A 313 9.53 -17.07 13.52
N ASN A 314 9.53 -18.35 13.21
CA ASN A 314 8.35 -19.10 12.77
C ASN A 314 7.62 -18.36 11.60
N LEU A 315 8.36 -18.11 10.53
CA LEU A 315 7.89 -17.42 9.34
C LEU A 315 7.17 -18.35 8.35
#